data_dc1d854b1b8b74f11f3d3f758a7cafdd
#
_entry.id   dc1d854b1b8b74f11f3d3f758a7cafdd
#
_cell.length_a   1.000
_cell.length_b   1.000
_cell.length_c   1.000
_cell.angle_alpha   90.00
_cell.angle_beta   90.00
_cell.angle_gamma   90.00
#
_symmetry.space_group_name_H-M   'P 1'
#
loop_
_entity.id
_entity.type
_entity.pdbx_description
1 polymer ?
#
loop_
_entity_poly.entity_id
_entity_poly.type
_entity_poly.pdbx_seq_one_letter_code
_entity_poly.pdbx_strand_id
1 'polypeptide(L)'
;LFGTAMHEVLQSYLTIMYKESEVKAKEEDWNLILQQFMQKEFRKAMAMGQDKGFTNAQEMAEFWQDGCDIIDFFIKNRGKYFSKKDHELIGVETPLNIPMDVNSKVNFKGYIDLIIKDKRDNTYTIYDIKTSTHGWNKYQKADKTKTAQLVLYKSYYAKQFNVPIENIRVEYFI
;
A
#
# COMPACT_ATOMS: atom_id res chain seq x y z
N LEU A 1 8.66 1.41 10.47
CA LEU A 1 8.47 2.86 10.61
C LEU A 1 8.44 3.54 9.25
N PHE A 2 9.55 3.58 8.50
CA PHE A 2 9.62 4.21 7.17
C PHE A 2 8.59 3.61 6.20
N GLY A 3 8.56 2.28 6.08
CA GLY A 3 7.60 1.60 5.22
C GLY A 3 6.15 1.96 5.51
N THR A 4 5.75 1.96 6.79
CA THR A 4 4.39 2.33 7.20
C THR A 4 4.06 3.78 6.83
N ALA A 5 4.98 4.72 7.08
CA ALA A 5 4.79 6.12 6.73
C ALA A 5 4.64 6.31 5.20
N MET A 6 5.45 5.62 4.41
CA MET A 6 5.36 5.65 2.95
C MET A 6 4.03 5.07 2.43
N HIS A 7 3.54 3.96 3.03
CA HIS A 7 2.20 3.45 2.70
C HIS A 7 1.13 4.51 2.97
N GLU A 8 1.13 5.15 4.15
CA GLU A 8 0.16 6.19 4.50
C GLU A 8 0.21 7.37 3.52
N VAL A 9 1.41 7.79 3.06
CA VAL A 9 1.56 8.86 2.05
C VAL A 9 0.95 8.46 0.70
N LEU A 10 1.36 7.31 0.16
CA LEU A 10 0.88 6.84 -1.15
C LEU A 10 -0.63 6.62 -1.17
N GLN A 11 -1.15 6.00 -0.12
CA GLN A 11 -2.59 5.77 0.05
C GLN A 11 -3.37 7.08 0.17
N SER A 12 -2.84 8.07 0.90
CA SER A 12 -3.46 9.39 1.05
C SER A 12 -3.47 10.15 -0.28
N TYR A 13 -2.35 10.16 -1.00
CA TYR A 13 -2.26 10.77 -2.32
C TYR A 13 -3.31 10.18 -3.28
N LEU A 14 -3.35 8.85 -3.38
CA LEU A 14 -4.28 8.17 -4.27
C LEU A 14 -5.73 8.39 -3.85
N THR A 15 -6.00 8.44 -2.55
CA THR A 15 -7.34 8.74 -2.03
C THR A 15 -7.82 10.12 -2.48
N ILE A 16 -7.02 11.16 -2.32
CA ILE A 16 -7.37 12.52 -2.76
C ILE A 16 -7.50 12.54 -4.30
N MET A 17 -6.56 11.93 -5.01
CA MET A 17 -6.58 11.89 -6.46
C MET A 17 -7.87 11.26 -7.00
N TYR A 18 -8.28 10.11 -6.49
CA TYR A 18 -9.47 9.41 -6.98
C TYR A 18 -10.78 10.02 -6.51
N LYS A 19 -10.87 10.41 -5.23
CA LYS A 19 -12.11 10.95 -4.65
C LYS A 19 -12.36 12.41 -5.00
N GLU A 20 -11.31 13.19 -5.15
CA GLU A 20 -11.41 14.61 -5.46
C GLU A 20 -10.80 14.90 -6.83
N SER A 21 -9.51 15.24 -6.88
CA SER A 21 -8.82 15.49 -8.15
C SER A 21 -7.31 15.29 -8.06
N GLU A 22 -6.69 15.09 -9.22
CA GLU A 22 -5.23 15.07 -9.33
C GLU A 22 -4.60 16.43 -8.96
N VAL A 23 -5.29 17.51 -9.28
CA VAL A 23 -4.84 18.88 -8.94
C VAL A 23 -4.74 19.01 -7.43
N LYS A 24 -5.80 18.66 -6.71
CA LYS A 24 -5.80 18.71 -5.23
C LYS A 24 -4.73 17.80 -4.62
N ALA A 25 -4.56 16.59 -5.15
CA ALA A 25 -3.50 15.71 -4.67
C ALA A 25 -2.09 16.29 -4.85
N LYS A 26 -1.88 17.14 -5.86
CA LYS A 26 -0.60 17.82 -6.11
C LYS A 26 -0.40 19.11 -5.30
N GLU A 27 -1.46 19.67 -4.74
CA GLU A 27 -1.40 20.88 -3.92
C GLU A 27 -0.89 20.62 -2.50
N GLU A 28 -0.94 19.36 -2.05
CA GLU A 28 -0.48 18.98 -0.71
C GLU A 28 1.06 18.95 -0.63
N ASP A 29 1.59 19.34 0.53
CA ASP A 29 3.03 19.21 0.84
C ASP A 29 3.32 17.78 1.34
N TRP A 30 3.56 16.88 0.40
CA TRP A 30 3.80 15.47 0.69
C TRP A 30 5.08 15.22 1.47
N ASN A 31 6.07 16.08 1.38
CA ASN A 31 7.31 15.97 2.15
C ASN A 31 7.04 16.27 3.63
N LEU A 32 6.24 17.28 3.90
CA LEU A 32 5.79 17.59 5.27
C LEU A 32 4.88 16.47 5.81
N ILE A 33 3.96 15.96 5.00
CA ILE A 33 3.07 14.86 5.38
C ILE A 33 3.87 13.59 5.71
N LEU A 34 4.87 13.25 4.90
CA LEU A 34 5.79 12.14 5.19
C LEU A 34 6.49 12.34 6.54
N GLN A 35 7.01 13.53 6.79
CA GLN A 35 7.67 13.84 8.07
C GLN A 35 6.72 13.64 9.26
N GLN A 36 5.47 14.08 9.14
CA GLN A 36 4.45 13.90 10.19
C GLN A 36 4.13 12.43 10.42
N PHE A 37 3.99 11.62 9.37
CA PHE A 37 3.74 10.19 9.49
C PHE A 37 4.94 9.45 10.09
N MET A 38 6.16 9.79 9.68
CA MET A 38 7.38 9.22 10.28
C MET A 38 7.48 9.55 11.77
N GLN A 39 7.19 10.79 12.17
CA GLN A 39 7.17 11.19 13.57
C GLN A 39 6.09 10.45 14.39
N LYS A 40 4.89 10.28 13.80
CA LYS A 40 3.80 9.51 14.42
C LYS A 40 4.23 8.06 14.68
N GLU A 41 4.81 7.40 13.68
CA GLU A 41 5.27 6.03 13.81
C GLU A 41 6.45 5.90 14.79
N PHE A 42 7.36 6.86 14.79
CA PHE A 42 8.44 6.90 15.79
C PHE A 42 7.90 6.99 17.23
N ARG A 43 6.94 7.89 17.48
CA ARG A 43 6.29 8.02 18.80
C ARG A 43 5.58 6.75 19.22
N LYS A 44 4.92 6.04 18.30
CA LYS A 44 4.29 4.74 18.58
C LYS A 44 5.33 3.70 19.01
N ALA A 45 6.44 3.60 18.28
CA ALA A 45 7.50 2.66 18.58
C ALA A 45 8.12 2.94 19.96
N MET A 46 8.37 4.21 20.28
CA MET A 46 8.87 4.62 21.60
C MET A 46 7.88 4.24 22.72
N ALA A 47 6.60 4.48 22.53
CA ALA A 47 5.56 4.12 23.49
C ALA A 47 5.45 2.61 23.74
N MET A 48 5.84 1.78 22.76
CA MET A 48 5.89 0.32 22.86
C MET A 48 7.21 -0.20 23.46
N GLY A 49 8.12 0.68 23.94
CA GLY A 49 9.41 0.30 24.50
C GLY A 49 10.43 -0.19 23.47
N GLN A 50 10.25 0.14 22.21
CA GLN A 50 11.16 -0.18 21.11
C GLN A 50 12.24 0.91 20.93
N ASP A 51 12.72 1.45 22.04
CA ASP A 51 13.67 2.57 22.06
C ASP A 51 15.13 2.15 21.80
N LYS A 52 15.46 0.88 22.06
CA LYS A 52 16.84 0.39 21.93
C LYS A 52 17.13 -0.09 20.50
N GLY A 53 18.01 0.65 19.80
CA GLY A 53 18.53 0.27 18.49
C GLY A 53 17.53 0.45 17.35
N PHE A 54 16.48 1.23 17.57
CA PHE A 54 15.40 1.36 16.59
C PHE A 54 15.79 2.26 15.41
N THR A 55 16.34 3.44 15.69
CA THR A 55 16.91 4.37 14.70
C THR A 55 17.52 5.58 15.41
N ASN A 56 18.43 6.29 14.75
CA ASN A 56 19.00 7.54 15.22
C ASN A 56 18.55 8.71 14.32
N ALA A 57 18.87 9.94 14.74
CA ALA A 57 18.44 11.14 14.04
C ALA A 57 19.00 11.23 12.60
N GLN A 58 20.21 10.72 12.38
CA GLN A 58 20.84 10.70 11.06
C GLN A 58 20.10 9.72 10.13
N GLU A 59 19.86 8.49 10.57
CA GLU A 59 19.08 7.50 9.80
C GLU A 59 17.67 8.00 9.50
N MET A 60 17.03 8.68 10.44
CA MET A 60 15.72 9.28 10.23
C MET A 60 15.75 10.36 9.13
N ALA A 61 16.81 11.18 9.08
CA ALA A 61 16.98 12.19 8.06
C ALA A 61 17.23 11.55 6.67
N GLU A 62 18.05 10.50 6.62
CA GLU A 62 18.32 9.74 5.40
C GLU A 62 17.03 9.09 4.86
N PHE A 63 16.27 8.39 5.70
CA PHE A 63 14.98 7.81 5.29
C PHE A 63 13.95 8.86 4.85
N TRP A 64 13.94 10.02 5.50
CA TRP A 64 13.07 11.10 5.07
C TRP A 64 13.46 11.62 3.68
N GLN A 65 14.75 11.81 3.42
CA GLN A 65 15.23 12.23 2.09
C GLN A 65 14.91 11.19 1.01
N ASP A 66 15.20 9.91 1.27
CA ASP A 66 14.85 8.81 0.37
C ASP A 66 13.34 8.79 0.09
N GLY A 67 12.53 9.02 1.10
CA GLY A 67 11.08 9.09 0.97
C GLY A 67 10.61 10.27 0.12
N CYS A 68 11.21 11.46 0.27
CA CYS A 68 10.94 12.61 -0.59
C CYS A 68 11.25 12.30 -2.06
N ASP A 69 12.39 11.69 -2.33
CA ASP A 69 12.81 11.32 -3.69
C ASP A 69 11.86 10.29 -4.31
N ILE A 70 11.40 9.32 -3.53
CA ILE A 70 10.40 8.33 -3.97
C ILE A 70 9.05 9.00 -4.27
N ILE A 71 8.60 9.92 -3.43
CA ILE A 71 7.35 10.67 -3.62
C ILE A 71 7.41 11.52 -4.89
N ASP A 72 8.49 12.25 -5.09
CA ASP A 72 8.69 13.09 -6.28
C ASP A 72 8.69 12.23 -7.56
N PHE A 73 9.40 11.10 -7.52
CA PHE A 73 9.39 10.14 -8.64
C PHE A 73 7.98 9.60 -8.88
N PHE A 74 7.27 9.21 -7.82
CA PHE A 74 5.91 8.70 -7.91
C PHE A 74 4.97 9.72 -8.54
N ILE A 75 4.93 10.95 -8.03
CA ILE A 75 4.04 12.01 -8.53
C ILE A 75 4.31 12.29 -10.01
N LYS A 76 5.60 12.37 -10.39
CA LYS A 76 6.02 12.60 -11.77
C LYS A 76 5.61 11.47 -12.72
N ASN A 77 5.66 10.23 -12.26
CA ASN A 77 5.41 9.04 -13.07
C ASN A 77 4.03 8.40 -12.80
N ARG A 78 3.24 8.96 -11.88
CA ARG A 78 1.97 8.39 -11.42
C ARG A 78 1.07 7.91 -12.57
N GLY A 79 0.96 8.66 -13.65
CA GLY A 79 0.12 8.30 -14.80
C GLY A 79 0.48 6.98 -15.49
N LYS A 80 1.70 6.45 -15.27
CA LYS A 80 2.13 5.14 -15.78
C LYS A 80 1.56 3.99 -14.94
N TYR A 81 1.26 4.24 -13.67
CA TYR A 81 0.86 3.22 -12.69
C TYR A 81 -0.61 3.35 -12.32
N PHE A 82 -1.08 4.57 -12.10
CA PHE A 82 -2.42 4.84 -11.61
C PHE A 82 -3.10 5.90 -12.47
N SER A 83 -4.05 5.46 -13.30
CA SER A 83 -4.89 6.34 -14.10
C SER A 83 -6.20 6.62 -13.37
N LYS A 84 -6.67 7.88 -13.40
CA LYS A 84 -8.02 8.21 -12.91
C LYS A 84 -9.08 7.91 -13.97
N LYS A 85 -8.71 7.99 -15.26
CA LYS A 85 -9.65 7.75 -16.36
C LYS A 85 -10.11 6.28 -16.32
N ASP A 86 -11.42 6.07 -16.30
CA ASP A 86 -12.08 4.77 -16.29
C ASP A 86 -11.72 3.86 -15.08
N HIS A 87 -11.04 4.41 -14.07
CA HIS A 87 -10.69 3.68 -12.85
C HIS A 87 -11.36 4.29 -11.63
N GLU A 88 -11.55 3.47 -10.62
CA GLU A 88 -12.19 3.83 -9.35
C GLU A 88 -11.41 3.22 -8.17
N LEU A 89 -11.20 4.02 -7.15
CA LEU A 89 -10.65 3.55 -5.88
C LEU A 89 -11.75 2.85 -5.08
N ILE A 90 -11.65 1.53 -4.94
CA ILE A 90 -12.61 0.71 -4.20
C ILE A 90 -12.29 0.68 -2.71
N GLY A 91 -11.02 0.60 -2.35
CA GLY A 91 -10.61 0.53 -0.96
C GLY A 91 -9.13 0.80 -0.72
N VAL A 92 -8.88 1.26 0.50
CA VAL A 92 -7.56 1.44 1.11
C VAL A 92 -7.60 0.76 2.46
N GLU A 93 -6.54 0.01 2.84
CA GLU A 93 -6.49 -0.77 4.07
C GLU A 93 -7.75 -1.63 4.27
N THR A 94 -8.21 -2.27 3.19
CA THR A 94 -9.46 -3.03 3.20
C THR A 94 -9.29 -4.30 4.03
N PRO A 95 -10.06 -4.46 5.14
CA PRO A 95 -9.93 -5.62 6.00
C PRO A 95 -10.49 -6.88 5.34
N LEU A 96 -9.72 -7.95 5.39
CA LEU A 96 -10.19 -9.30 5.14
C LEU A 96 -10.36 -10.02 6.48
N ASN A 97 -11.54 -10.58 6.72
CA ASN A 97 -11.84 -11.38 7.90
C ASN A 97 -12.91 -12.41 7.54
N ILE A 98 -12.48 -13.57 7.08
CA ILE A 98 -13.35 -14.59 6.53
C ILE A 98 -12.90 -15.99 6.99
N PRO A 99 -13.82 -16.92 7.28
CA PRO A 99 -13.47 -18.30 7.59
C PRO A 99 -12.58 -18.92 6.50
N MET A 100 -11.52 -19.61 6.91
CA MET A 100 -10.59 -20.23 5.96
C MET A 100 -11.27 -21.29 5.10
N ASP A 101 -12.23 -21.99 5.66
CA ASP A 101 -13.12 -22.90 4.94
C ASP A 101 -14.50 -22.97 5.62
N VAL A 102 -15.47 -23.70 4.99
CA VAL A 102 -16.89 -23.72 5.39
C VAL A 102 -17.10 -24.17 6.83
N ASN A 103 -16.24 -25.04 7.35
CA ASN A 103 -16.32 -25.60 8.71
C ASN A 103 -15.24 -25.07 9.65
N SER A 104 -14.43 -24.11 9.19
CA SER A 104 -13.31 -23.60 9.97
C SER A 104 -13.78 -22.65 11.07
N LYS A 105 -13.28 -22.87 12.29
CA LYS A 105 -13.36 -21.91 13.40
C LYS A 105 -12.27 -20.84 13.33
N VAL A 106 -11.35 -20.97 12.37
CA VAL A 106 -10.21 -20.06 12.17
C VAL A 106 -10.50 -19.15 10.98
N ASN A 107 -10.35 -17.85 11.19
CA ASN A 107 -10.51 -16.87 10.14
C ASN A 107 -9.16 -16.48 9.53
N PHE A 108 -9.15 -16.31 8.21
CA PHE A 108 -8.11 -15.54 7.55
C PHE A 108 -8.32 -14.06 7.86
N LYS A 109 -7.28 -13.42 8.36
CA LYS A 109 -7.28 -11.97 8.64
C LYS A 109 -6.13 -11.31 7.90
N GLY A 110 -6.41 -10.19 7.27
CA GLY A 110 -5.41 -9.38 6.57
C GLY A 110 -5.98 -8.02 6.21
N TYR A 111 -5.12 -7.18 5.67
CA TYR A 111 -5.50 -5.87 5.14
C TYR A 111 -4.92 -5.76 3.73
N ILE A 112 -5.74 -5.33 2.80
CA ILE A 112 -5.32 -5.05 1.43
C ILE A 112 -4.98 -3.58 1.33
N ASP A 113 -3.75 -3.26 0.96
CA ASP A 113 -3.25 -1.88 0.94
C ASP A 113 -4.06 -0.99 0.02
N LEU A 114 -4.39 -1.49 -1.21
CA LEU A 114 -5.09 -0.71 -2.21
C LEU A 114 -5.88 -1.60 -3.16
N ILE A 115 -7.10 -1.18 -3.51
CA ILE A 115 -7.94 -1.85 -4.52
C ILE A 115 -8.44 -0.83 -5.51
N ILE A 116 -8.14 -1.05 -6.78
CA ILE A 116 -8.60 -0.20 -7.89
C ILE A 116 -9.41 -1.05 -8.87
N LYS A 117 -10.56 -0.51 -9.29
CA LYS A 117 -11.41 -1.13 -10.29
C LYS A 117 -11.26 -0.43 -11.63
N ASP A 118 -11.04 -1.19 -12.69
CA ASP A 118 -11.21 -0.75 -14.07
C ASP A 118 -12.70 -0.91 -14.45
N LYS A 119 -13.36 0.20 -14.77
CA LYS A 119 -14.79 0.22 -15.10
C LYS A 119 -15.09 -0.28 -16.51
N ARG A 120 -14.09 -0.40 -17.37
CA ARG A 120 -14.26 -0.85 -18.76
C ARG A 120 -14.54 -2.36 -18.85
N ASP A 121 -13.85 -3.14 -18.01
CA ASP A 121 -13.95 -4.61 -18.00
C ASP A 121 -14.35 -5.18 -16.63
N ASN A 122 -14.64 -4.31 -15.65
CA ASN A 122 -14.94 -4.68 -14.26
C ASN A 122 -13.83 -5.48 -13.55
N THR A 123 -12.59 -5.30 -13.96
CA THR A 123 -11.43 -5.92 -13.31
C THR A 123 -11.04 -5.15 -12.05
N TYR A 124 -10.80 -5.88 -10.97
CA TYR A 124 -10.29 -5.36 -9.70
C TYR A 124 -8.80 -5.66 -9.61
N THR A 125 -7.97 -4.66 -9.42
CA THR A 125 -6.54 -4.87 -9.13
C THR A 125 -6.28 -4.62 -7.67
N ILE A 126 -5.80 -5.65 -7.00
CA ILE A 126 -5.34 -5.60 -5.61
C ILE A 126 -3.85 -5.30 -5.65
N TYR A 127 -3.45 -4.21 -5.03
CA TYR A 127 -2.05 -3.84 -4.87
C TYR A 127 -1.59 -4.11 -3.44
N ASP A 128 -0.45 -4.75 -3.32
CA ASP A 128 0.33 -4.83 -2.09
C ASP A 128 1.54 -3.90 -2.25
N ILE A 129 1.58 -2.83 -1.47
CA ILE A 129 2.60 -1.79 -1.56
C ILE A 129 3.83 -2.26 -0.78
N LYS A 130 4.98 -2.27 -1.42
CA LYS A 130 6.26 -2.60 -0.79
C LYS A 130 7.22 -1.44 -0.97
N THR A 131 7.57 -0.81 0.11
CA THR A 131 8.54 0.29 0.11
C THR A 131 9.93 -0.25 0.40
N SER A 132 10.88 0.11 -0.46
CA SER A 132 12.29 -0.28 -0.30
C SER A 132 13.16 0.80 -0.92
N THR A 133 14.15 1.28 -0.17
CA THR A 133 15.12 2.26 -0.65
C THR A 133 16.08 1.70 -1.70
N HIS A 134 16.20 0.37 -1.79
CA HIS A 134 17.09 -0.31 -2.72
C HIS A 134 16.36 -1.10 -3.82
N GLY A 135 15.01 -1.05 -3.85
CA GLY A 135 14.19 -1.87 -4.74
C GLY A 135 14.29 -3.37 -4.43
N TRP A 136 13.56 -4.18 -5.16
CA TRP A 136 13.59 -5.63 -5.02
C TRP A 136 14.53 -6.27 -6.02
N ASN A 137 15.48 -7.06 -5.52
CA ASN A 137 16.34 -7.89 -6.37
C ASN A 137 15.58 -9.11 -6.92
N LYS A 138 16.21 -9.85 -7.85
CA LYS A 138 15.61 -11.02 -8.50
C LYS A 138 15.19 -12.13 -7.52
N TYR A 139 15.89 -12.28 -6.40
CA TYR A 139 15.57 -13.31 -5.39
C TYR A 139 14.34 -12.91 -4.57
N GLN A 140 14.23 -11.65 -4.20
CA GLN A 140 13.04 -11.12 -3.51
C GLN A 140 11.79 -11.18 -4.39
N LYS A 141 11.94 -10.93 -5.71
CA LYS A 141 10.85 -11.06 -6.69
C LYS A 141 10.42 -12.51 -6.90
N ALA A 142 11.33 -13.47 -6.77
CA ALA A 142 11.07 -14.89 -6.92
C ALA A 142 10.62 -15.58 -5.61
N ASP A 143 10.51 -14.85 -4.50
CA ASP A 143 10.12 -15.41 -3.21
C ASP A 143 8.67 -15.91 -3.22
N LYS A 144 8.52 -17.23 -3.14
CA LYS A 144 7.23 -17.92 -3.17
C LYS A 144 6.31 -17.52 -2.00
N THR A 145 6.87 -17.13 -0.85
CA THR A 145 6.10 -16.72 0.32
C THR A 145 5.35 -15.42 0.04
N LYS A 146 5.99 -14.49 -0.66
CA LYS A 146 5.38 -13.23 -1.08
C LYS A 146 4.28 -13.48 -2.11
N THR A 147 4.56 -14.31 -3.12
CA THR A 147 3.54 -14.70 -4.11
C THR A 147 2.33 -15.35 -3.44
N ALA A 148 2.53 -16.18 -2.41
CA ALA A 148 1.45 -16.81 -1.67
C ALA A 148 0.53 -15.78 -0.99
N GLN A 149 1.07 -14.68 -0.45
CA GLN A 149 0.25 -13.61 0.15
C GLN A 149 -0.73 -13.02 -0.86
N LEU A 150 -0.27 -12.70 -2.07
CA LEU A 150 -1.13 -12.17 -3.13
C LEU A 150 -2.20 -13.16 -3.57
N VAL A 151 -1.87 -14.45 -3.67
CA VAL A 151 -2.84 -15.50 -4.01
C VAL A 151 -3.92 -15.62 -2.93
N LEU A 152 -3.54 -15.56 -1.67
CA LEU A 152 -4.48 -15.56 -0.55
C LEU A 152 -5.40 -14.32 -0.58
N TYR A 153 -4.85 -13.13 -0.79
CA TYR A 153 -5.64 -11.91 -0.92
C TYR A 153 -6.66 -12.01 -2.05
N LYS A 154 -6.24 -12.48 -3.22
CA LYS A 154 -7.13 -12.71 -4.37
C LYS A 154 -8.28 -13.64 -4.00
N SER A 155 -7.98 -14.80 -3.42
CA SER A 155 -8.96 -15.84 -3.09
C SER A 155 -9.95 -15.38 -2.02
N TYR A 156 -9.45 -14.77 -0.95
CA TYR A 156 -10.30 -14.32 0.15
C TYR A 156 -11.08 -13.05 -0.16
N TYR A 157 -10.53 -12.15 -0.98
CA TYR A 157 -11.27 -11.00 -1.50
C TYR A 157 -12.46 -11.46 -2.37
N ALA A 158 -12.22 -12.39 -3.30
CA ALA A 158 -13.27 -12.97 -4.13
C ALA A 158 -14.42 -13.53 -3.30
N LYS A 159 -14.09 -14.29 -2.25
CA LYS A 159 -15.11 -14.89 -1.34
C LYS A 159 -15.83 -13.83 -0.50
N GLN A 160 -15.10 -12.91 0.12
CA GLN A 160 -15.69 -11.96 1.07
C GLN A 160 -16.58 -10.93 0.37
N PHE A 161 -16.22 -10.50 -0.84
CA PHE A 161 -16.95 -9.46 -1.56
C PHE A 161 -17.76 -9.99 -2.74
N ASN A 162 -17.83 -11.31 -2.90
CA ASN A 162 -18.58 -11.98 -3.98
C ASN A 162 -18.20 -11.47 -5.37
N VAL A 163 -16.88 -11.31 -5.61
CA VAL A 163 -16.33 -10.92 -6.90
C VAL A 163 -15.79 -12.16 -7.62
N PRO A 164 -16.10 -12.37 -8.91
CA PRO A 164 -15.54 -13.47 -9.68
C PRO A 164 -14.01 -13.41 -9.65
N ILE A 165 -13.36 -14.54 -9.33
CA ILE A 165 -11.91 -14.59 -9.14
C ILE A 165 -11.13 -14.25 -10.41
N GLU A 166 -11.69 -14.55 -11.58
CA GLU A 166 -11.17 -14.20 -12.89
C GLU A 166 -11.12 -12.69 -13.12
N ASN A 167 -11.96 -11.91 -12.43
CA ASN A 167 -11.99 -10.45 -12.51
C ASN A 167 -11.02 -9.79 -11.51
N ILE A 168 -10.21 -10.56 -10.79
CA ILE A 168 -9.26 -10.04 -9.81
C ILE A 168 -7.84 -10.24 -10.30
N ARG A 169 -7.09 -9.15 -10.39
CA ARG A 169 -5.64 -9.12 -10.59
C ARG A 169 -4.95 -8.81 -9.26
N VAL A 170 -3.73 -9.25 -9.12
CA VAL A 170 -2.91 -8.96 -7.94
C VAL A 170 -1.54 -8.50 -8.38
N GLU A 171 -1.06 -7.41 -7.82
CA GLU A 171 0.19 -6.78 -8.21
C GLU A 171 0.95 -6.26 -7.00
N TYR A 172 2.29 -6.32 -7.06
CA TYR A 172 3.13 -5.55 -6.17
C TYR A 172 3.34 -4.16 -6.74
N PHE A 173 3.22 -3.14 -5.88
CA PHE A 173 3.71 -1.81 -6.16
C PHE A 173 4.97 -1.57 -5.30
N ILE A 174 6.14 -1.49 -5.96
CA ILE A 174 7.45 -1.46 -5.31
C ILE A 174 8.16 -0.15 -5.68
#